data_6d1f0963b50b918300ef9a4346e9f7e7
#
_entry.id   6d1f0963b50b918300ef9a4346e9f7e7
#
_cell.length_a   1.000
_cell.length_b   1.000
_cell.length_c   1.000
_cell.angle_alpha   90.00
_cell.angle_beta   90.00
_cell.angle_gamma   90.00
#
_symmetry.space_group_name_H-M   'P 1'
#
loop_
_entity.id
_entity.type
_entity.pdbx_description
1 polymer ?
#
loop_
_entity_poly.entity_id
_entity_poly.type
_entity_poly.pdbx_seq_one_letter_code
_entity_poly.pdbx_strand_id
1 'polypeptide(L)'
;MTGLTLRLLGPLRVERDGEPVDLPPSKKARALLGYLAATGREHRRQQLSDLLWDVADDPRGGLRWCLSKLRGAVDDPGRGRIVADRESVRLDVSDAEVDLHRVRATSAGLQTLDTDTLCELAGLFHGELLEGLELQDFDEYRAWLTAARSDCRRLRVRVLCEAVARLEGDVERALPFARDLLRLDPADVEQRLRLCTLLEQSGRHREAEQQIQVGRRVLAERGIDDSALVEAKRSLNAAPKPRIESPLAKQLRQEIRFCNSFDGARIAYATVGEGPPLVKAANWLSHLEFDWESPVWRHVFKELSRDHMFVRYDDRANGLSDWDVEEVSFHAFYQDLEHVIEAAGLERFALFGTSKGSAVSAAYAARNPDRVSHLVLSGGFATGSLVDASDQEREYEMAMRIIMRAQWGADNPAHRQLFTSSFIPNATLEHMKWFNDLQRMTASPDNALRLRAATADIDVRELLPKIQAPTLVFHARGDGAVSYERGLALASGIPNARFVTLDSDNHLLIEDEPAWPEFLDEVRHFLAE
;
A
#
# COMPACT_ATOMS: atom_id res chain seq x y z
N MET A 1 15.93 33.23 -17.08
CA MET A 1 15.09 32.62 -18.13
C MET A 1 14.00 31.86 -17.39
N THR A 2 12.73 32.20 -17.57
CA THR A 2 11.59 31.54 -16.94
C THR A 2 11.47 30.11 -17.49
N GLY A 3 11.81 29.12 -16.67
CA GLY A 3 11.82 27.72 -17.07
C GLY A 3 10.43 27.10 -16.98
N LEU A 4 9.78 26.83 -18.12
CA LEU A 4 8.55 26.01 -18.15
C LEU A 4 8.92 24.53 -18.17
N THR A 5 8.37 23.77 -17.23
CA THR A 5 8.49 22.31 -17.18
C THR A 5 7.13 21.66 -17.33
N LEU A 6 7.04 20.64 -18.20
CA LEU A 6 5.84 19.84 -18.45
C LEU A 6 6.13 18.39 -18.05
N ARG A 7 5.43 17.90 -17.01
CA ARG A 7 5.51 16.52 -16.55
C ARG A 7 4.34 15.73 -17.14
N LEU A 8 4.66 14.79 -18.03
CA LEU A 8 3.70 13.94 -18.74
C LEU A 8 3.78 12.48 -18.30
N LEU A 9 4.91 12.05 -17.72
CA LEU A 9 5.17 10.67 -17.30
C LEU A 9 4.57 10.38 -15.91
N GLY A 10 3.27 10.58 -15.80
CA GLY A 10 2.41 10.51 -14.64
C GLY A 10 1.20 11.42 -14.84
N PRO A 11 0.54 11.87 -13.76
CA PRO A 11 -0.47 12.93 -13.84
C PRO A 11 0.14 14.20 -14.48
N LEU A 12 -0.60 14.80 -15.42
CA LEU A 12 -0.14 16.03 -16.09
C LEU A 12 0.11 17.15 -15.06
N ARG A 13 1.33 17.65 -15.03
CA ARG A 13 1.73 18.82 -14.24
C ARG A 13 2.47 19.83 -15.09
N VAL A 14 2.27 21.10 -14.77
CA VAL A 14 3.00 22.23 -15.36
C VAL A 14 3.65 22.99 -14.22
N GLU A 15 4.92 23.27 -14.35
CA GLU A 15 5.71 24.01 -13.37
C GLU A 15 6.37 25.21 -14.07
N ARG A 16 6.44 26.34 -13.39
CA ARG A 16 7.16 27.54 -13.85
C ARG A 16 8.17 27.95 -12.79
N ASP A 17 9.44 27.94 -13.16
CA ASP A 17 10.55 28.20 -12.23
C ASP A 17 10.54 27.28 -10.98
N GLY A 18 10.05 26.04 -11.14
CA GLY A 18 9.92 25.06 -10.07
C GLY A 18 8.61 25.15 -9.27
N GLU A 19 7.78 26.17 -9.51
CA GLU A 19 6.50 26.32 -8.83
C GLU A 19 5.35 25.74 -9.68
N PRO A 20 4.40 25.00 -9.06
CA PRO A 20 3.29 24.41 -9.78
C PRO A 20 2.34 25.47 -10.32
N VAL A 21 1.86 25.27 -11.55
CA VAL A 21 0.89 26.12 -12.22
C VAL A 21 -0.48 25.45 -12.21
N ASP A 22 -1.51 26.18 -11.77
CA ASP A 22 -2.89 25.71 -11.78
C ASP A 22 -3.39 25.47 -13.21
N LEU A 23 -3.82 24.24 -13.48
CA LEU A 23 -4.39 23.85 -14.76
C LEU A 23 -5.91 24.07 -14.77
N PRO A 24 -6.50 24.38 -15.95
CA PRO A 24 -7.94 24.45 -16.08
C PRO A 24 -8.64 23.19 -15.55
N PRO A 25 -9.79 23.31 -14.86
CA PRO A 25 -10.52 22.15 -14.33
C PRO A 25 -11.07 21.23 -15.41
N SER A 26 -11.20 21.73 -16.64
CA SER A 26 -11.67 20.96 -17.80
C SER A 26 -10.71 19.81 -18.16
N LYS A 27 -11.19 18.57 -18.05
CA LYS A 27 -10.43 17.37 -18.44
C LYS A 27 -10.05 17.39 -19.94
N LYS A 28 -10.94 17.90 -20.82
CA LYS A 28 -10.67 18.07 -22.25
C LYS A 28 -9.54 19.08 -22.49
N ALA A 29 -9.51 20.20 -21.75
CA ALA A 29 -8.43 21.19 -21.90
C ALA A 29 -7.08 20.59 -21.46
N ARG A 30 -7.04 19.86 -20.35
CA ARG A 30 -5.82 19.16 -19.89
C ARG A 30 -5.38 18.08 -20.87
N ALA A 31 -6.33 17.30 -21.43
CA ALA A 31 -6.05 16.30 -22.44
C ALA A 31 -5.47 16.92 -23.71
N LEU A 32 -6.02 18.06 -24.16
CA LEU A 32 -5.47 18.82 -25.31
C LEU A 32 -4.03 19.29 -25.03
N LEU A 33 -3.75 19.85 -23.85
CA LEU A 33 -2.40 20.27 -23.48
C LEU A 33 -1.43 19.08 -23.49
N GLY A 34 -1.82 17.97 -22.86
CA GLY A 34 -1.01 16.76 -22.83
C GLY A 34 -0.74 16.19 -24.23
N TYR A 35 -1.76 16.20 -25.10
CA TYR A 35 -1.62 15.77 -26.49
C TYR A 35 -0.64 16.63 -27.29
N LEU A 36 -0.78 17.96 -27.23
CA LEU A 36 0.11 18.91 -27.89
C LEU A 36 1.55 18.80 -27.37
N ALA A 37 1.71 18.70 -26.06
CA ALA A 37 3.02 18.54 -25.42
C ALA A 37 3.68 17.21 -25.78
N ALA A 38 2.94 16.09 -25.72
CA ALA A 38 3.48 14.76 -25.99
C ALA A 38 3.89 14.56 -27.45
N THR A 39 3.15 15.19 -28.39
CA THR A 39 3.42 15.09 -29.83
C THR A 39 4.50 16.04 -30.29
N GLY A 40 4.62 17.23 -29.67
CA GLY A 40 5.64 18.24 -29.97
C GLY A 40 5.62 18.80 -31.41
N ARG A 41 4.48 18.65 -32.12
CA ARG A 41 4.34 19.04 -33.51
C ARG A 41 3.09 19.91 -33.75
N GLU A 42 3.00 20.44 -34.94
CA GLU A 42 1.83 21.17 -35.41
C GLU A 42 0.68 20.24 -35.78
N HIS A 43 -0.55 20.62 -35.45
CA HIS A 43 -1.79 19.89 -35.72
C HIS A 43 -2.82 20.78 -36.40
N ARG A 44 -3.58 20.22 -37.34
CA ARG A 44 -4.72 20.92 -37.94
C ARG A 44 -5.84 21.08 -36.92
N ARG A 45 -6.45 22.26 -36.89
CA ARG A 45 -7.56 22.56 -35.96
C ARG A 45 -8.72 21.57 -36.11
N GLN A 46 -9.05 21.17 -37.36
CA GLN A 46 -10.08 20.17 -37.62
C GLN A 46 -9.73 18.84 -36.90
N GLN A 47 -8.51 18.37 -37.07
CA GLN A 47 -8.04 17.13 -36.44
C GLN A 47 -8.14 17.21 -34.89
N LEU A 48 -7.78 18.33 -34.27
CA LEU A 48 -7.92 18.49 -32.82
C LEU A 48 -9.39 18.58 -32.39
N SER A 49 -10.24 19.16 -33.22
CA SER A 49 -11.67 19.23 -32.97
C SER A 49 -12.29 17.83 -33.02
N ASP A 50 -11.97 17.04 -34.05
CA ASP A 50 -12.50 15.68 -34.22
C ASP A 50 -11.98 14.73 -33.11
N LEU A 51 -10.75 14.97 -32.62
CA LEU A 51 -10.11 14.19 -31.56
C LEU A 51 -10.80 14.32 -30.18
N LEU A 52 -11.34 15.51 -29.86
CA LEU A 52 -11.75 15.84 -28.49
C LEU A 52 -13.18 16.35 -28.34
N TRP A 53 -13.94 16.54 -29.45
CA TRP A 53 -15.33 17.02 -29.43
C TRP A 53 -16.19 16.30 -30.44
N ASP A 54 -17.44 16.03 -30.06
CA ASP A 54 -18.47 15.57 -30.98
C ASP A 54 -19.05 16.70 -31.81
N VAL A 55 -19.60 16.36 -32.98
CA VAL A 55 -20.19 17.33 -33.94
C VAL A 55 -21.35 18.14 -33.29
N ALA A 56 -22.03 17.57 -32.29
CA ALA A 56 -23.14 18.20 -31.58
C ALA A 56 -22.74 19.35 -30.63
N ASP A 57 -21.44 19.44 -30.25
CA ASP A 57 -20.95 20.29 -29.15
C ASP A 57 -20.25 21.60 -29.59
N ASP A 58 -20.44 22.10 -30.79
CA ASP A 58 -19.62 23.20 -31.37
C ASP A 58 -18.10 22.95 -31.16
N PRO A 59 -17.51 21.97 -31.86
CA PRO A 59 -16.09 21.59 -31.69
C PRO A 59 -15.11 22.76 -31.86
N ARG A 60 -15.43 23.71 -32.76
CA ARG A 60 -14.58 24.89 -33.03
C ARG A 60 -14.61 25.90 -31.87
N GLY A 61 -15.77 26.09 -31.26
CA GLY A 61 -15.94 26.93 -30.07
C GLY A 61 -15.26 26.31 -28.86
N GLY A 62 -15.46 25.00 -28.66
CA GLY A 62 -14.81 24.24 -27.61
C GLY A 62 -13.29 24.29 -27.68
N LEU A 63 -12.70 24.06 -28.86
CA LEU A 63 -11.26 24.18 -29.08
C LEU A 63 -10.75 25.59 -28.78
N ARG A 64 -11.44 26.64 -29.27
CA ARG A 64 -11.04 28.04 -29.00
C ARG A 64 -11.05 28.34 -27.50
N TRP A 65 -12.08 27.91 -26.80
CA TRP A 65 -12.19 28.09 -25.35
C TRP A 65 -11.05 27.40 -24.61
N CYS A 66 -10.75 26.11 -24.93
CA CYS A 66 -9.64 25.39 -24.32
C CYS A 66 -8.30 26.06 -24.56
N LEU A 67 -8.00 26.48 -25.80
CA LEU A 67 -6.76 27.18 -26.12
C LEU A 67 -6.62 28.51 -25.36
N SER A 68 -7.74 29.26 -25.20
CA SER A 68 -7.74 30.49 -24.40
C SER A 68 -7.42 30.23 -22.92
N LYS A 69 -7.97 29.16 -22.33
CA LYS A 69 -7.70 28.80 -20.93
C LYS A 69 -6.28 28.28 -20.73
N LEU A 70 -5.76 27.49 -21.67
CA LEU A 70 -4.42 26.94 -21.60
C LEU A 70 -3.32 27.99 -21.74
N ARG A 71 -3.57 29.08 -22.48
CA ARG A 71 -2.62 30.20 -22.56
C ARG A 71 -2.28 30.76 -21.17
N GLY A 72 -3.27 30.86 -20.29
CA GLY A 72 -3.02 31.32 -18.91
C GLY A 72 -2.06 30.42 -18.11
N ALA A 73 -1.99 29.12 -18.45
CA ALA A 73 -1.14 28.16 -17.77
C ALA A 73 0.28 28.08 -18.40
N VAL A 74 0.40 28.20 -19.74
CA VAL A 74 1.67 27.91 -20.42
C VAL A 74 2.36 29.12 -21.05
N ASP A 75 1.63 30.21 -21.39
CA ASP A 75 2.25 31.40 -22.00
C ASP A 75 3.09 32.18 -20.97
N ASP A 76 4.25 32.68 -21.40
CA ASP A 76 5.10 33.53 -20.59
C ASP A 76 4.74 35.02 -20.77
N PRO A 77 5.14 35.91 -19.85
CA PRO A 77 5.00 37.35 -20.05
C PRO A 77 5.67 37.80 -21.34
N GLY A 78 4.89 38.23 -22.33
CA GLY A 78 5.37 38.70 -23.62
C GLY A 78 5.64 37.63 -24.68
N ARG A 79 5.39 36.34 -24.40
CA ARG A 79 5.56 35.24 -25.36
C ARG A 79 4.42 34.24 -25.28
N GLY A 80 3.66 34.09 -26.37
CA GLY A 80 2.64 33.06 -26.51
C GLY A 80 3.26 31.71 -26.90
N ARG A 81 3.15 30.72 -26.05
CA ARG A 81 3.59 29.35 -26.33
C ARG A 81 2.57 28.56 -27.14
N ILE A 82 1.29 28.87 -26.97
CA ILE A 82 0.23 28.31 -27.85
C ILE A 82 0.18 29.16 -29.13
N VAL A 83 0.91 28.68 -30.14
CA VAL A 83 0.91 29.26 -31.49
C VAL A 83 -0.26 28.67 -32.27
N ALA A 84 -1.21 29.51 -32.65
CA ALA A 84 -2.43 29.06 -33.32
C ALA A 84 -2.84 30.11 -34.38
N ASP A 85 -3.08 29.65 -35.60
CA ASP A 85 -3.63 30.43 -36.70
C ASP A 85 -5.03 29.94 -37.10
N ARG A 86 -5.48 30.22 -38.34
CA ARG A 86 -6.81 29.77 -38.82
C ARG A 86 -6.89 28.27 -39.10
N GLU A 87 -5.76 27.63 -39.38
CA GLU A 87 -5.69 26.23 -39.87
C GLU A 87 -5.04 25.28 -38.86
N SER A 88 -4.08 25.79 -38.06
CA SER A 88 -3.24 24.94 -37.23
C SER A 88 -3.09 25.43 -35.78
N VAL A 89 -2.59 24.52 -34.94
CA VAL A 89 -2.22 24.76 -33.54
C VAL A 89 -0.97 23.96 -33.22
N ARG A 90 -0.01 24.59 -32.54
CA ARG A 90 1.13 23.91 -31.91
C ARG A 90 1.41 24.49 -30.53
N LEU A 91 2.01 23.70 -29.67
CA LEU A 91 2.61 24.15 -28.43
C LEU A 91 4.12 24.34 -28.67
N ASP A 92 4.61 25.55 -28.46
CA ASP A 92 6.05 25.84 -28.54
C ASP A 92 6.74 25.44 -27.22
N VAL A 93 7.46 24.34 -27.27
CA VAL A 93 8.24 23.78 -26.15
C VAL A 93 9.74 23.84 -26.40
N SER A 94 10.18 24.68 -27.34
CA SER A 94 11.59 24.72 -27.79
C SER A 94 12.62 25.06 -26.69
N ASP A 95 12.20 25.76 -25.64
CA ASP A 95 12.97 26.11 -24.45
C ASP A 95 12.33 25.62 -23.14
N ALA A 96 11.30 24.74 -23.25
CA ALA A 96 10.65 24.13 -22.12
C ALA A 96 11.23 22.73 -21.89
N GLU A 97 11.28 22.33 -20.63
CA GLU A 97 11.59 20.95 -20.28
C GLU A 97 10.32 20.10 -20.38
N VAL A 98 10.34 19.06 -21.23
CA VAL A 98 9.28 18.05 -21.32
C VAL A 98 9.90 16.69 -21.01
N ASP A 99 9.50 16.08 -19.89
CA ASP A 99 10.06 14.82 -19.40
C ASP A 99 10.02 13.70 -20.45
N LEU A 100 8.90 13.54 -21.15
CA LEU A 100 8.75 12.57 -22.24
C LEU A 100 9.74 12.81 -23.38
N HIS A 101 9.97 14.08 -23.76
CA HIS A 101 10.91 14.40 -24.83
C HIS A 101 12.36 14.13 -24.39
N ARG A 102 12.70 14.44 -23.14
CA ARG A 102 14.02 14.13 -22.57
C ARG A 102 14.29 12.62 -22.63
N VAL A 103 13.35 11.79 -22.18
CA VAL A 103 13.49 10.34 -22.24
C VAL A 103 13.59 9.82 -23.68
N ARG A 104 12.76 10.34 -24.60
CA ARG A 104 12.81 9.93 -26.02
C ARG A 104 14.13 10.29 -26.68
N ALA A 105 14.62 11.51 -26.48
CA ALA A 105 15.87 11.98 -27.09
C ALA A 105 17.08 11.15 -26.64
N THR A 106 17.11 10.72 -25.38
CA THR A 106 18.22 9.93 -24.83
C THR A 106 18.07 8.42 -25.05
N SER A 107 16.89 7.95 -25.42
CA SER A 107 16.57 6.52 -25.53
C SER A 107 17.38 5.73 -26.56
N ALA A 108 17.93 6.39 -27.59
CA ALA A 108 18.77 5.76 -28.61
C ALA A 108 20.21 5.49 -28.12
N GLY A 109 20.67 6.21 -27.08
CA GLY A 109 22.04 6.17 -26.57
C GLY A 109 22.14 5.86 -25.08
N LEU A 110 21.20 5.10 -24.47
CA LEU A 110 21.19 4.79 -23.03
C LEU A 110 22.52 4.20 -22.56
N GLN A 111 23.16 3.38 -23.40
CA GLN A 111 24.44 2.73 -23.09
C GLN A 111 25.62 3.71 -22.97
N THR A 112 25.52 4.90 -23.53
CA THR A 112 26.58 5.93 -23.49
C THR A 112 26.40 6.95 -22.38
N LEU A 113 25.25 6.95 -21.69
CA LEU A 113 24.99 7.83 -20.57
C LEU A 113 25.80 7.43 -19.33
N ASP A 114 26.15 8.40 -18.50
CA ASP A 114 26.65 8.09 -17.15
C ASP A 114 25.52 7.56 -16.26
N THR A 115 25.90 6.90 -15.17
CA THR A 115 24.97 6.21 -14.27
C THR A 115 23.99 7.18 -13.57
N ASP A 116 24.46 8.37 -13.20
CA ASP A 116 23.61 9.34 -12.49
C ASP A 116 22.55 9.93 -13.42
N THR A 117 22.92 10.31 -14.65
CA THR A 117 21.98 10.73 -15.70
C THR A 117 20.94 9.64 -16.00
N LEU A 118 21.35 8.37 -16.01
CA LEU A 118 20.44 7.25 -16.24
C LEU A 118 19.45 7.06 -15.09
N CYS A 119 19.90 7.20 -13.84
CA CYS A 119 19.04 7.18 -12.66
C CYS A 119 18.06 8.36 -12.64
N GLU A 120 18.50 9.55 -13.05
CA GLU A 120 17.61 10.70 -13.20
C GLU A 120 16.50 10.43 -14.22
N LEU A 121 16.84 9.84 -15.38
CA LEU A 121 15.84 9.47 -16.40
C LEU A 121 14.84 8.43 -15.88
N ALA A 122 15.32 7.44 -15.13
CA ALA A 122 14.46 6.44 -14.49
C ALA A 122 13.51 7.11 -13.48
N GLY A 123 13.98 8.12 -12.74
CA GLY A 123 13.21 8.89 -11.78
C GLY A 123 12.13 9.79 -12.40
N LEU A 124 12.15 10.06 -13.71
CA LEU A 124 11.10 10.84 -14.38
C LEU A 124 9.75 10.12 -14.49
N PHE A 125 9.73 8.80 -14.34
CA PHE A 125 8.50 8.01 -14.47
C PHE A 125 7.74 7.93 -13.14
N HIS A 126 6.85 8.88 -12.92
CA HIS A 126 6.00 8.95 -11.71
C HIS A 126 4.67 8.17 -11.84
N GLY A 127 4.31 7.70 -13.06
CA GLY A 127 3.05 6.99 -13.33
C GLY A 127 2.93 6.61 -14.81
N GLU A 128 1.70 6.37 -15.25
CA GLU A 128 1.39 6.22 -16.68
C GLU A 128 1.38 7.58 -17.39
N LEU A 129 1.71 7.58 -18.67
CA LEU A 129 1.61 8.80 -19.48
C LEU A 129 0.22 9.41 -19.37
N LEU A 130 0.16 10.70 -18.96
CA LEU A 130 -1.09 11.47 -18.81
C LEU A 130 -2.14 10.73 -17.95
N GLU A 131 -1.70 10.21 -16.82
CA GLU A 131 -2.54 9.48 -15.87
C GLU A 131 -3.76 10.30 -15.47
N GLY A 132 -4.94 9.65 -15.47
CA GLY A 132 -6.22 10.30 -15.15
C GLY A 132 -6.85 11.12 -16.28
N LEU A 133 -6.23 11.20 -17.48
CA LEU A 133 -6.75 11.96 -18.62
C LEU A 133 -7.42 11.10 -19.70
N GLU A 134 -7.94 9.93 -19.33
CA GLU A 134 -8.78 9.10 -20.23
C GLU A 134 -10.09 9.82 -20.53
N LEU A 135 -10.46 9.91 -21.80
CA LEU A 135 -11.76 10.43 -22.27
C LEU A 135 -12.52 9.25 -22.87
N GLN A 136 -13.57 8.78 -22.17
CA GLN A 136 -14.26 7.53 -22.52
C GLN A 136 -15.04 7.62 -23.84
N ASP A 137 -15.56 8.80 -24.17
CA ASP A 137 -16.43 9.02 -25.32
C ASP A 137 -15.66 9.39 -26.62
N PHE A 138 -14.30 9.40 -26.59
CA PHE A 138 -13.46 9.87 -27.70
C PHE A 138 -12.49 8.78 -28.16
N ASP A 139 -12.95 7.94 -29.08
CA ASP A 139 -12.24 6.73 -29.52
C ASP A 139 -10.88 7.01 -30.13
N GLU A 140 -10.74 8.06 -30.95
CA GLU A 140 -9.46 8.43 -31.57
C GLU A 140 -8.44 8.89 -30.52
N TYR A 141 -8.86 9.72 -29.57
CA TYR A 141 -7.99 10.14 -28.46
C TYR A 141 -7.58 8.94 -27.59
N ARG A 142 -8.53 8.06 -27.29
CA ARG A 142 -8.28 6.85 -26.49
C ARG A 142 -7.30 5.90 -27.17
N ALA A 143 -7.47 5.68 -28.50
CA ALA A 143 -6.56 4.87 -29.29
C ALA A 143 -5.15 5.45 -29.31
N TRP A 144 -5.02 6.78 -29.50
CA TRP A 144 -3.74 7.47 -29.42
C TRP A 144 -3.10 7.34 -28.03
N LEU A 145 -3.86 7.59 -26.97
CA LEU A 145 -3.36 7.54 -25.60
C LEU A 145 -2.88 6.12 -25.23
N THR A 146 -3.62 5.09 -25.64
CA THR A 146 -3.25 3.68 -25.46
C THR A 146 -1.94 3.35 -26.16
N ALA A 147 -1.80 3.76 -27.42
CA ALA A 147 -0.56 3.56 -28.18
C ALA A 147 0.62 4.32 -27.54
N ALA A 148 0.42 5.57 -27.17
CA ALA A 148 1.44 6.40 -26.54
C ALA A 148 1.89 5.86 -25.17
N ARG A 149 0.95 5.33 -24.37
CA ARG A 149 1.26 4.64 -23.10
C ARG A 149 2.06 3.37 -23.32
N SER A 150 1.69 2.58 -24.32
CA SER A 150 2.46 1.37 -24.69
C SER A 150 3.91 1.72 -25.07
N ASP A 151 4.11 2.79 -25.85
CA ASP A 151 5.44 3.27 -26.21
C ASP A 151 6.23 3.75 -24.99
N CYS A 152 5.61 4.53 -24.11
CA CYS A 152 6.23 5.01 -22.87
C CYS A 152 6.58 3.85 -21.93
N ARG A 153 5.72 2.82 -21.84
CA ARG A 153 6.00 1.61 -21.04
C ARG A 153 7.25 0.90 -21.57
N ARG A 154 7.38 0.73 -22.90
CA ARG A 154 8.59 0.15 -23.48
C ARG A 154 9.84 0.96 -23.20
N LEU A 155 9.76 2.28 -23.28
CA LEU A 155 10.87 3.18 -22.92
C LEU A 155 11.23 3.05 -21.45
N ARG A 156 10.24 3.05 -20.54
CA ARG A 156 10.44 2.87 -19.10
C ARG A 156 11.16 1.57 -18.78
N VAL A 157 10.71 0.45 -19.36
CA VAL A 157 11.38 -0.86 -19.17
C VAL A 157 12.84 -0.79 -19.60
N ARG A 158 13.13 -0.21 -20.77
CA ARG A 158 14.51 -0.10 -21.27
C ARG A 158 15.41 0.74 -20.35
N VAL A 159 14.91 1.88 -19.90
CA VAL A 159 15.66 2.78 -18.99
C VAL A 159 15.92 2.08 -17.66
N LEU A 160 14.91 1.44 -17.08
CA LEU A 160 15.02 0.71 -15.81
C LEU A 160 15.96 -0.49 -15.91
N CYS A 161 15.89 -1.27 -16.99
CA CYS A 161 16.80 -2.41 -17.22
C CYS A 161 18.26 -1.96 -17.29
N GLU A 162 18.53 -0.87 -18.01
CA GLU A 162 19.88 -0.32 -18.12
C GLU A 162 20.35 0.26 -16.78
N ALA A 163 19.49 0.96 -16.03
CA ALA A 163 19.81 1.48 -14.71
C ALA A 163 20.18 0.36 -13.72
N VAL A 164 19.38 -0.71 -13.68
CA VAL A 164 19.66 -1.88 -12.84
C VAL A 164 20.98 -2.53 -13.26
N ALA A 165 21.26 -2.65 -14.57
CA ALA A 165 22.52 -3.24 -15.06
C ALA A 165 23.75 -2.43 -14.64
N ARG A 166 23.67 -1.10 -14.70
CA ARG A 166 24.78 -0.21 -14.33
C ARG A 166 25.04 -0.15 -12.83
N LEU A 167 24.02 -0.44 -12.04
CA LEU A 167 24.06 -0.40 -10.58
C LEU A 167 24.34 -1.77 -9.94
N GLU A 168 24.81 -2.78 -10.70
CA GLU A 168 25.13 -4.10 -10.14
C GLU A 168 26.11 -4.06 -8.95
N GLY A 169 26.97 -3.06 -8.89
CA GLY A 169 27.90 -2.81 -7.77
C GLY A 169 27.33 -1.95 -6.63
N ASP A 170 26.17 -1.34 -6.82
CA ASP A 170 25.48 -0.48 -5.83
C ASP A 170 24.05 -0.97 -5.65
N VAL A 171 23.93 -2.05 -4.87
CA VAL A 171 22.69 -2.82 -4.71
C VAL A 171 21.55 -1.97 -4.14
N GLU A 172 21.83 -1.09 -3.19
CA GLU A 172 20.80 -0.26 -2.57
C GLU A 172 20.19 0.74 -3.56
N ARG A 173 20.99 1.29 -4.47
CA ARG A 173 20.49 2.16 -5.55
C ARG A 173 19.78 1.36 -6.65
N ALA A 174 20.13 0.09 -6.89
CA ALA A 174 19.52 -0.76 -7.90
C ALA A 174 18.13 -1.28 -7.49
N LEU A 175 17.91 -1.58 -6.22
CA LEU A 175 16.70 -2.21 -5.70
C LEU A 175 15.38 -1.49 -6.06
N PRO A 176 15.25 -0.15 -5.93
CA PRO A 176 14.04 0.55 -6.33
C PRO A 176 13.68 0.32 -7.80
N PHE A 177 14.65 0.39 -8.70
CA PHE A 177 14.44 0.20 -10.14
C PHE A 177 14.10 -1.24 -10.50
N ALA A 178 14.72 -2.23 -9.84
CA ALA A 178 14.39 -3.64 -10.02
C ALA A 178 12.95 -3.95 -9.56
N ARG A 179 12.51 -3.35 -8.45
CA ARG A 179 11.11 -3.46 -7.99
C ARG A 179 10.13 -2.80 -8.96
N ASP A 180 10.51 -1.67 -9.56
CA ASP A 180 9.71 -0.98 -10.56
C ASP A 180 9.50 -1.83 -11.82
N LEU A 181 10.53 -2.54 -12.28
CA LEU A 181 10.42 -3.48 -13.39
C LEU A 181 9.37 -4.56 -13.13
N LEU A 182 9.40 -5.18 -11.95
CA LEU A 182 8.40 -6.19 -11.58
C LEU A 182 6.99 -5.63 -11.39
N ARG A 183 6.85 -4.35 -11.03
CA ARG A 183 5.54 -3.69 -11.01
C ARG A 183 4.97 -3.53 -12.42
N LEU A 184 5.82 -3.34 -13.43
CA LEU A 184 5.40 -3.25 -14.82
C LEU A 184 4.98 -4.61 -15.40
N ASP A 185 5.71 -5.68 -15.10
CA ASP A 185 5.31 -7.04 -15.44
C ASP A 185 5.61 -8.03 -14.30
N PRO A 186 4.60 -8.34 -13.47
CA PRO A 186 4.74 -9.27 -12.35
C PRO A 186 5.06 -10.72 -12.77
N ALA A 187 4.90 -11.08 -14.04
CA ALA A 187 5.19 -12.41 -14.56
C ALA A 187 6.59 -12.52 -15.22
N ASP A 188 7.34 -11.43 -15.29
CA ASP A 188 8.71 -11.44 -15.84
C ASP A 188 9.65 -12.21 -14.89
N VAL A 189 9.99 -13.45 -15.28
CA VAL A 189 10.84 -14.36 -14.51
C VAL A 189 12.26 -13.82 -14.42
N GLU A 190 12.80 -13.26 -15.50
CA GLU A 190 14.17 -12.76 -15.55
C GLU A 190 14.38 -11.59 -14.58
N GLN A 191 13.48 -10.59 -14.62
CA GLN A 191 13.57 -9.45 -13.72
C GLN A 191 13.33 -9.85 -12.26
N ARG A 192 12.49 -10.85 -12.01
CA ARG A 192 12.29 -11.39 -10.67
C ARG A 192 13.54 -12.08 -10.13
N LEU A 193 14.19 -12.91 -10.94
CA LEU A 193 15.46 -13.54 -10.55
C LEU A 193 16.54 -12.48 -10.28
N ARG A 194 16.58 -11.44 -11.10
CA ARG A 194 17.51 -10.33 -10.91
C ARG A 194 17.26 -9.58 -9.59
N LEU A 195 16.00 -9.29 -9.28
CA LEU A 195 15.62 -8.72 -7.97
C LEU A 195 16.02 -9.65 -6.83
N CYS A 196 15.78 -10.96 -6.94
CA CYS A 196 16.20 -11.94 -5.92
C CYS A 196 17.73 -11.91 -5.71
N THR A 197 18.50 -11.82 -6.78
CA THR A 197 19.97 -11.73 -6.70
C THR A 197 20.43 -10.46 -5.97
N LEU A 198 19.82 -9.30 -6.28
CA LEU A 198 20.11 -8.04 -5.60
C LEU A 198 19.74 -8.11 -4.11
N LEU A 199 18.59 -8.69 -3.78
CA LEU A 199 18.14 -8.89 -2.40
C LEU A 199 19.12 -9.80 -1.62
N GLU A 200 19.61 -10.86 -2.25
CA GLU A 200 20.64 -11.74 -1.66
C GLU A 200 21.93 -10.98 -1.37
N GLN A 201 22.41 -10.19 -2.33
CA GLN A 201 23.62 -9.39 -2.17
C GLN A 201 23.51 -8.35 -1.06
N SER A 202 22.31 -7.81 -0.81
CA SER A 202 22.02 -6.89 0.29
C SER A 202 21.72 -7.58 1.63
N GLY A 203 21.80 -8.93 1.68
CA GLY A 203 21.50 -9.72 2.88
C GLY A 203 19.99 -9.86 3.17
N ARG A 204 19.12 -9.45 2.24
CA ARG A 204 17.64 -9.53 2.36
C ARG A 204 17.12 -10.89 1.89
N HIS A 205 17.71 -11.98 2.39
CA HIS A 205 17.43 -13.36 1.96
C HIS A 205 15.95 -13.73 2.03
N ARG A 206 15.25 -13.30 3.09
CA ARG A 206 13.80 -13.57 3.26
C ARG A 206 12.95 -12.88 2.19
N GLU A 207 13.29 -11.65 1.84
CA GLU A 207 12.59 -10.93 0.78
C GLU A 207 12.82 -11.61 -0.57
N ALA A 208 14.03 -12.12 -0.83
CA ALA A 208 14.33 -12.91 -2.02
C ALA A 208 13.49 -14.20 -2.08
N GLU A 209 13.40 -14.97 -0.99
CA GLU A 209 12.55 -16.15 -0.88
C GLU A 209 11.07 -15.81 -1.13
N GLN A 210 10.60 -14.70 -0.58
CA GLN A 210 9.24 -14.19 -0.75
C GLN A 210 8.95 -13.81 -2.20
N GLN A 211 9.89 -13.12 -2.87
CA GLN A 211 9.75 -12.79 -4.29
C GLN A 211 9.65 -14.04 -5.17
N ILE A 212 10.35 -15.11 -4.84
CA ILE A 212 10.22 -16.39 -5.53
C ILE A 212 8.82 -16.98 -5.32
N GLN A 213 8.29 -16.98 -4.10
CA GLN A 213 6.96 -17.51 -3.79
C GLN A 213 5.85 -16.74 -4.52
N VAL A 214 5.91 -15.40 -4.47
CA VAL A 214 4.98 -14.53 -5.21
C VAL A 214 5.05 -14.80 -6.70
N GLY A 215 6.28 -14.90 -7.25
CA GLY A 215 6.49 -15.21 -8.67
C GLY A 215 5.85 -16.52 -9.08
N ARG A 216 6.09 -17.58 -8.32
CA ARG A 216 5.51 -18.91 -8.61
C ARG A 216 3.98 -18.88 -8.64
N ARG A 217 3.36 -18.15 -7.72
CA ARG A 217 1.89 -17.97 -7.71
C ARG A 217 1.41 -17.23 -8.97
N VAL A 218 2.03 -16.09 -9.30
CA VAL A 218 1.69 -15.30 -10.50
C VAL A 218 1.84 -16.12 -11.78
N LEU A 219 2.90 -16.92 -11.87
CA LEU A 219 3.14 -17.80 -13.02
C LEU A 219 2.10 -18.93 -13.10
N ALA A 220 1.78 -19.56 -11.97
CA ALA A 220 0.76 -20.61 -11.90
C ALA A 220 -0.63 -20.09 -12.33
N GLU A 221 -1.03 -18.91 -11.89
CA GLU A 221 -2.29 -18.26 -12.29
C GLU A 221 -2.36 -17.98 -13.81
N ARG A 222 -1.21 -17.78 -14.45
CA ARG A 222 -1.11 -17.55 -15.90
C ARG A 222 -0.76 -18.79 -16.72
N GLY A 223 -0.59 -19.96 -16.08
CA GLY A 223 -0.17 -21.20 -16.73
C GLY A 223 1.25 -21.14 -17.32
N ILE A 224 2.14 -20.31 -16.76
CA ILE A 224 3.53 -20.15 -17.19
C ILE A 224 4.43 -21.04 -16.34
N ASP A 225 5.47 -21.63 -16.95
CA ASP A 225 6.46 -22.47 -16.26
C ASP A 225 7.23 -21.71 -15.16
N ASP A 226 7.28 -22.28 -13.97
CA ASP A 226 7.98 -21.72 -12.80
C ASP A 226 9.31 -22.41 -12.47
N SER A 227 9.79 -23.29 -13.34
CA SER A 227 10.99 -24.14 -13.09
C SER A 227 12.23 -23.32 -12.72
N ALA A 228 12.43 -22.17 -13.36
CA ALA A 228 13.56 -21.27 -13.05
C ALA A 228 13.48 -20.70 -11.63
N LEU A 229 12.29 -20.39 -11.11
CA LEU A 229 12.07 -19.93 -9.74
C LEU A 229 12.23 -21.06 -8.72
N VAL A 230 11.86 -22.28 -9.08
CA VAL A 230 12.09 -23.47 -8.24
C VAL A 230 13.59 -23.72 -8.08
N GLU A 231 14.37 -23.61 -9.17
CA GLU A 231 15.82 -23.77 -9.12
C GLU A 231 16.51 -22.65 -8.32
N ALA A 232 16.07 -21.40 -8.50
CA ALA A 232 16.55 -20.28 -7.71
C ALA A 232 16.28 -20.51 -6.19
N LYS A 233 15.13 -21.02 -5.83
CA LYS A 233 14.82 -21.38 -4.43
C LYS A 233 15.76 -22.46 -3.89
N ARG A 234 16.11 -23.45 -4.68
CA ARG A 234 17.09 -24.49 -4.29
C ARG A 234 18.47 -23.89 -4.06
N SER A 235 18.91 -23.00 -4.95
CA SER A 235 20.20 -22.32 -4.86
C SER A 235 20.30 -21.43 -3.62
N LEU A 236 19.22 -20.68 -3.29
CA LEU A 236 19.13 -19.89 -2.06
C LEU A 236 19.25 -20.74 -0.79
N ASN A 237 18.64 -21.91 -0.79
CA ASN A 237 18.70 -22.84 0.35
C ASN A 237 20.06 -23.57 0.47
N ALA A 238 20.83 -23.67 -0.61
CA ALA A 238 22.13 -24.36 -0.66
C ALA A 238 23.33 -23.45 -0.34
N ALA A 239 23.18 -22.12 -0.44
CA ALA A 239 24.27 -21.19 -0.17
C ALA A 239 24.56 -21.10 1.35
N PRO A 240 25.83 -21.15 1.80
CA PRO A 240 26.16 -20.93 3.20
C PRO A 240 25.84 -19.48 3.56
N LYS A 241 24.87 -19.30 4.47
CA LYS A 241 24.44 -17.98 4.93
C LYS A 241 25.61 -17.24 5.61
N PRO A 242 26.10 -16.10 5.09
CA PRO A 242 27.12 -15.33 5.78
C PRO A 242 26.53 -14.75 7.07
N ARG A 243 27.10 -15.18 8.19
CA ARG A 243 26.80 -14.66 9.51
C ARG A 243 27.62 -13.40 9.74
N ILE A 244 27.06 -12.23 9.49
CA ILE A 244 27.54 -10.97 10.05
C ILE A 244 26.53 -10.55 11.10
N GLU A 245 26.74 -11.01 12.32
CA GLU A 245 25.92 -10.62 13.46
C GLU A 245 26.54 -9.37 14.12
N SER A 246 25.88 -8.21 13.97
CA SER A 246 26.07 -7.14 14.94
C SER A 246 25.22 -7.46 16.18
N PRO A 247 25.70 -7.16 17.41
CA PRO A 247 24.94 -7.47 18.64
C PRO A 247 23.53 -6.86 18.69
N LEU A 248 23.31 -5.71 18.05
CA LEU A 248 22.00 -5.06 17.96
C LEU A 248 21.05 -5.76 16.95
N ALA A 249 21.60 -6.32 15.86
CA ALA A 249 20.80 -7.02 14.84
C ALA A 249 20.29 -8.38 15.33
N LYS A 250 20.96 -8.98 16.32
CA LYS A 250 20.55 -10.25 16.94
C LYS A 250 19.29 -10.08 17.80
N GLN A 251 19.14 -8.93 18.43
CA GLN A 251 18.05 -8.62 19.37
C GLN A 251 16.71 -8.34 18.70
N LEU A 252 16.68 -7.96 17.42
CA LEU A 252 15.48 -7.57 16.68
C LEU A 252 15.10 -8.53 15.53
N ARG A 253 15.62 -9.75 15.54
CA ARG A 253 15.26 -10.75 14.53
C ARG A 253 14.01 -11.51 14.96
N GLN A 254 12.92 -11.40 14.19
CA GLN A 254 11.74 -12.25 14.45
C GLN A 254 12.01 -13.70 14.06
N GLU A 255 11.56 -14.62 14.90
CA GLU A 255 11.53 -16.05 14.63
C GLU A 255 10.11 -16.46 14.29
N ILE A 256 9.88 -16.92 13.04
CA ILE A 256 8.56 -17.39 12.59
C ILE A 256 8.47 -18.89 12.82
N ARG A 257 7.40 -19.29 13.48
CA ARG A 257 7.05 -20.69 13.79
C ARG A 257 5.59 -20.95 13.41
N PHE A 258 5.16 -22.21 13.52
CA PHE A 258 3.80 -22.63 13.22
C PHE A 258 3.27 -23.50 14.34
N CYS A 259 1.99 -23.35 14.66
CA CYS A 259 1.24 -24.23 15.52
C CYS A 259 -0.05 -24.69 14.82
N ASN A 260 -0.66 -25.77 15.30
CA ASN A 260 -1.95 -26.21 14.83
C ASN A 260 -3.04 -25.70 15.77
N SER A 261 -4.11 -25.16 15.22
CA SER A 261 -5.31 -24.78 15.94
C SER A 261 -6.21 -25.99 16.19
N PHE A 262 -7.33 -25.81 16.88
CA PHE A 262 -8.27 -26.85 17.33
C PHE A 262 -8.83 -27.73 16.21
N ASP A 263 -8.93 -27.18 14.99
CA ASP A 263 -9.47 -27.85 13.79
C ASP A 263 -8.36 -28.33 12.82
N GLY A 264 -7.09 -28.23 13.24
CA GLY A 264 -5.93 -28.62 12.45
C GLY A 264 -5.41 -27.52 11.51
N ALA A 265 -6.03 -26.35 11.44
CA ALA A 265 -5.51 -25.21 10.69
C ALA A 265 -4.15 -24.80 11.25
N ARG A 266 -3.18 -24.62 10.36
CA ARG A 266 -1.82 -24.19 10.73
C ARG A 266 -1.76 -22.68 10.83
N ILE A 267 -1.40 -22.18 12.02
CA ILE A 267 -1.29 -20.77 12.35
C ILE A 267 0.18 -20.38 12.42
N ALA A 268 0.58 -19.36 11.65
CA ALA A 268 1.91 -18.79 11.69
C ALA A 268 2.01 -17.75 12.82
N TYR A 269 3.04 -17.86 13.66
CA TYR A 269 3.33 -16.87 14.69
C TYR A 269 4.80 -16.52 14.72
N ALA A 270 5.12 -15.33 15.21
CA ALA A 270 6.49 -14.83 15.32
C ALA A 270 6.77 -14.35 16.73
N THR A 271 8.02 -14.59 17.17
CA THR A 271 8.57 -14.06 18.41
C THR A 271 9.76 -13.17 18.12
N VAL A 272 9.90 -12.05 18.84
CA VAL A 272 11.02 -11.11 18.69
C VAL A 272 11.27 -10.37 20.00
N GLY A 273 12.54 -10.04 20.29
CA GLY A 273 12.95 -9.38 21.52
C GLY A 273 13.04 -10.32 22.72
N GLU A 274 13.39 -9.76 23.85
CA GLU A 274 13.53 -10.42 25.14
C GLU A 274 12.85 -9.58 26.22
N GLY A 275 12.45 -10.18 27.34
CA GLY A 275 11.81 -9.48 28.46
C GLY A 275 10.41 -10.03 28.78
N PRO A 276 9.56 -9.26 29.49
CA PRO A 276 8.19 -9.66 29.80
C PRO A 276 7.40 -9.93 28.51
N PRO A 277 6.57 -10.99 28.47
CA PRO A 277 5.85 -11.33 27.25
C PRO A 277 4.73 -10.31 26.94
N LEU A 278 4.69 -9.85 25.69
CA LEU A 278 3.62 -9.03 25.11
C LEU A 278 3.07 -9.71 23.87
N VAL A 279 1.82 -10.15 23.92
CA VAL A 279 1.16 -10.81 22.79
C VAL A 279 0.28 -9.83 22.04
N LYS A 280 0.47 -9.69 20.73
CA LYS A 280 -0.43 -8.92 19.88
C LYS A 280 -1.43 -9.85 19.21
N ALA A 281 -2.71 -9.71 19.55
CA ALA A 281 -3.77 -10.39 18.82
C ALA A 281 -3.83 -9.93 17.36
N ALA A 282 -4.09 -10.87 16.44
CA ALA A 282 -4.17 -10.57 15.03
C ALA A 282 -5.32 -9.59 14.74
N ASN A 283 -5.05 -8.63 13.87
CA ASN A 283 -6.03 -7.69 13.34
C ASN A 283 -6.45 -8.10 11.92
N TRP A 284 -7.49 -7.45 11.39
CA TRP A 284 -7.90 -7.69 10.01
C TRP A 284 -6.78 -7.31 9.05
N LEU A 285 -6.38 -8.23 8.19
CA LEU A 285 -5.20 -8.21 7.33
C LEU A 285 -3.88 -8.08 8.12
N SER A 286 -3.17 -9.16 8.20
CA SER A 286 -1.83 -9.24 8.73
C SER A 286 -0.95 -10.14 7.86
N HIS A 287 0.34 -9.89 7.88
CA HIS A 287 1.33 -10.77 7.27
C HIS A 287 2.65 -10.60 8.01
N LEU A 288 3.07 -11.65 8.73
CA LEU A 288 4.22 -11.60 9.63
C LEU A 288 5.49 -11.04 9.00
N GLU A 289 5.78 -11.37 7.74
CA GLU A 289 6.97 -10.86 7.05
C GLU A 289 6.72 -9.49 6.42
N PHE A 290 5.58 -9.31 5.74
CA PHE A 290 5.28 -8.07 5.03
C PHE A 290 5.10 -6.90 6.00
N ASP A 291 4.42 -7.13 7.13
CA ASP A 291 4.21 -6.11 8.16
C ASP A 291 5.50 -5.72 8.89
N TRP A 292 6.48 -6.64 8.97
CA TRP A 292 7.75 -6.37 9.66
C TRP A 292 8.58 -5.26 9.00
N GLU A 293 8.52 -5.15 7.68
CA GLU A 293 9.19 -4.12 6.88
C GLU A 293 8.27 -2.94 6.50
N SER A 294 7.06 -2.96 7.00
CA SER A 294 6.01 -2.01 6.68
C SER A 294 6.31 -0.60 7.18
N PRO A 295 6.09 0.44 6.36
CA PRO A 295 6.11 1.81 6.85
C PRO A 295 4.94 2.11 7.81
N VAL A 296 3.88 1.27 7.83
CA VAL A 296 2.71 1.42 8.70
C VAL A 296 2.89 0.71 10.05
N TRP A 297 3.62 -0.43 10.11
CA TRP A 297 3.69 -1.24 11.30
C TRP A 297 5.08 -1.37 11.94
N ARG A 298 6.17 -1.24 11.15
CA ARG A 298 7.53 -1.55 11.61
C ARG A 298 7.94 -0.79 12.87
N HIS A 299 7.51 0.47 13.01
CA HIS A 299 7.82 1.31 14.16
C HIS A 299 7.17 0.76 15.43
N VAL A 300 5.88 0.38 15.36
CA VAL A 300 5.16 -0.25 16.48
C VAL A 300 5.87 -1.52 16.94
N PHE A 301 6.21 -2.40 15.99
CA PHE A 301 6.84 -3.68 16.32
C PHE A 301 8.25 -3.52 16.88
N LYS A 302 9.06 -2.63 16.30
CA LYS A 302 10.42 -2.35 16.78
C LYS A 302 10.41 -1.75 18.17
N GLU A 303 9.52 -0.79 18.42
CA GLU A 303 9.48 -0.11 19.71
C GLU A 303 8.95 -1.03 20.84
N LEU A 304 7.94 -1.84 20.58
CA LEU A 304 7.41 -2.78 21.56
C LEU A 304 8.33 -3.98 21.81
N SER A 305 9.11 -4.42 20.82
CA SER A 305 10.06 -5.52 20.98
C SER A 305 11.39 -5.13 21.63
N ARG A 306 11.63 -3.85 21.92
CA ARG A 306 12.85 -3.41 22.65
C ARG A 306 12.87 -3.89 24.09
N ASP A 307 11.71 -3.80 24.75
CA ASP A 307 11.57 -4.02 26.18
C ASP A 307 10.76 -5.28 26.50
N HIS A 308 10.23 -5.97 25.47
CA HIS A 308 9.36 -7.12 25.62
C HIS A 308 9.74 -8.26 24.68
N MET A 309 9.49 -9.49 25.10
CA MET A 309 9.35 -10.61 24.18
C MET A 309 8.00 -10.45 23.46
N PHE A 310 8.03 -9.88 22.26
CA PHE A 310 6.85 -9.54 21.48
C PHE A 310 6.42 -10.74 20.63
N VAL A 311 5.19 -11.20 20.81
CA VAL A 311 4.58 -12.32 20.08
C VAL A 311 3.43 -11.81 19.24
N ARG A 312 3.40 -12.17 17.96
CA ARG A 312 2.29 -11.85 17.04
C ARG A 312 2.05 -13.01 16.08
N TYR A 313 0.87 -13.07 15.49
CA TYR A 313 0.51 -14.14 14.56
C TYR A 313 -0.36 -13.61 13.43
N ASP A 314 -0.44 -14.40 12.36
CA ASP A 314 -1.39 -14.17 11.28
C ASP A 314 -2.66 -14.98 11.56
N ASP A 315 -3.82 -14.36 11.38
CA ASP A 315 -5.10 -15.07 11.45
C ASP A 315 -5.14 -16.23 10.45
N ARG A 316 -5.98 -17.23 10.73
CA ARG A 316 -6.41 -18.17 9.71
C ARG A 316 -6.96 -17.47 8.48
N ALA A 317 -6.88 -18.08 7.32
CA ALA A 317 -7.26 -17.52 6.04
C ALA A 317 -6.49 -16.27 5.61
N ASN A 318 -5.34 -15.97 6.27
CA ASN A 318 -4.61 -14.72 6.12
C ASN A 318 -3.08 -14.91 6.26
N GLY A 319 -2.29 -14.05 5.61
CA GLY A 319 -0.84 -13.99 5.75
C GLY A 319 -0.11 -15.30 5.48
N LEU A 320 0.72 -15.73 6.44
CA LEU A 320 1.47 -17.00 6.37
C LEU A 320 0.70 -18.19 6.97
N SER A 321 -0.45 -17.97 7.61
CA SER A 321 -1.33 -19.04 8.11
C SER A 321 -2.03 -19.74 6.96
N ASP A 322 -2.65 -20.90 7.23
CA ASP A 322 -3.39 -21.63 6.21
C ASP A 322 -4.56 -20.81 5.67
N TRP A 323 -4.66 -20.75 4.34
CA TRP A 323 -5.71 -20.02 3.62
C TRP A 323 -6.95 -20.88 3.35
N ASP A 324 -6.77 -22.18 3.15
CA ASP A 324 -7.84 -23.15 2.94
C ASP A 324 -8.25 -23.73 4.30
N VAL A 325 -9.19 -23.05 4.94
CA VAL A 325 -9.74 -23.40 6.25
C VAL A 325 -11.26 -23.47 6.18
N GLU A 326 -11.86 -24.42 6.88
CA GLU A 326 -13.32 -24.59 6.88
C GLU A 326 -14.01 -23.48 7.66
N GLU A 327 -13.53 -23.17 8.86
CA GLU A 327 -14.14 -22.20 9.76
C GLU A 327 -13.38 -20.86 9.77
N VAL A 328 -14.11 -19.75 9.57
CA VAL A 328 -13.67 -18.39 9.84
C VAL A 328 -14.76 -17.75 10.68
N SER A 329 -14.54 -17.67 11.98
CA SER A 329 -15.52 -17.18 12.96
C SER A 329 -14.81 -16.50 14.14
N PHE A 330 -15.55 -15.79 14.97
CA PHE A 330 -15.02 -15.22 16.22
C PHE A 330 -14.49 -16.31 17.17
N HIS A 331 -15.17 -17.47 17.22
CA HIS A 331 -14.71 -18.62 18.00
C HIS A 331 -13.33 -19.08 17.52
N ALA A 332 -13.17 -19.23 16.22
CA ALA A 332 -11.91 -19.67 15.63
C ALA A 332 -10.77 -18.66 15.87
N PHE A 333 -11.02 -17.35 15.78
CA PHE A 333 -10.03 -16.33 16.12
C PHE A 333 -9.58 -16.39 17.57
N TYR A 334 -10.53 -16.64 18.49
CA TYR A 334 -10.22 -16.83 19.90
C TYR A 334 -9.35 -18.07 20.13
N GLN A 335 -9.70 -19.20 19.50
CA GLN A 335 -8.95 -20.45 19.60
C GLN A 335 -7.55 -20.34 18.99
N ASP A 336 -7.41 -19.63 17.87
CA ASP A 336 -6.10 -19.38 17.26
C ASP A 336 -5.17 -18.61 18.22
N LEU A 337 -5.67 -17.56 18.86
CA LEU A 337 -4.91 -16.83 19.89
C LEU A 337 -4.49 -17.78 21.03
N GLU A 338 -5.40 -18.61 21.54
CA GLU A 338 -5.12 -19.55 22.62
C GLU A 338 -4.01 -20.54 22.26
N HIS A 339 -4.10 -21.18 21.08
CA HIS A 339 -3.07 -22.13 20.62
C HIS A 339 -1.71 -21.45 20.33
N VAL A 340 -1.69 -20.21 19.87
CA VAL A 340 -0.46 -19.45 19.72
C VAL A 340 0.19 -19.17 21.07
N ILE A 341 -0.59 -18.77 22.07
CA ILE A 341 -0.10 -18.53 23.44
C ILE A 341 0.48 -19.81 24.05
N GLU A 342 -0.20 -20.94 23.86
CA GLU A 342 0.28 -22.26 24.29
C GLU A 342 1.57 -22.67 23.59
N ALA A 343 1.61 -22.54 22.24
CA ALA A 343 2.78 -22.85 21.44
C ALA A 343 3.99 -21.97 21.75
N ALA A 344 3.75 -20.73 22.16
CA ALA A 344 4.79 -19.81 22.65
C ALA A 344 5.23 -20.09 24.10
N GLY A 345 4.55 -21.02 24.81
CA GLY A 345 4.87 -21.42 26.19
C GLY A 345 4.61 -20.32 27.25
N LEU A 346 3.60 -19.46 27.01
CA LEU A 346 3.33 -18.32 27.87
C LEU A 346 2.31 -18.66 28.96
N GLU A 347 2.69 -18.43 30.20
CA GLU A 347 1.78 -18.60 31.36
C GLU A 347 1.05 -17.30 31.72
N ARG A 348 1.78 -16.18 31.81
CA ARG A 348 1.24 -14.85 32.08
C ARG A 348 1.92 -13.81 31.21
N PHE A 349 1.15 -12.91 30.59
CA PHE A 349 1.61 -11.96 29.58
C PHE A 349 0.72 -10.73 29.53
N ALA A 350 1.24 -9.65 28.97
CA ALA A 350 0.44 -8.50 28.54
C ALA A 350 -0.18 -8.80 27.17
N LEU A 351 -1.39 -8.32 26.95
CA LEU A 351 -2.14 -8.57 25.70
C LEU A 351 -2.45 -7.22 25.01
N PHE A 352 -2.09 -7.13 23.73
CA PHE A 352 -2.31 -5.98 22.88
C PHE A 352 -3.26 -6.32 21.73
N GLY A 353 -4.38 -5.62 21.67
CA GLY A 353 -5.37 -5.77 20.60
C GLY A 353 -5.52 -4.49 19.80
N THR A 354 -5.48 -4.60 18.45
CA THR A 354 -5.80 -3.50 17.54
C THR A 354 -7.01 -3.87 16.71
N SER A 355 -7.96 -2.95 16.52
CA SER A 355 -9.15 -3.17 15.69
C SER A 355 -9.94 -4.42 16.14
N LYS A 356 -10.21 -5.38 15.25
CA LYS A 356 -10.80 -6.69 15.57
C LYS A 356 -10.05 -7.42 16.69
N GLY A 357 -8.72 -7.32 16.70
CA GLY A 357 -7.89 -7.91 17.74
C GLY A 357 -8.21 -7.41 19.14
N SER A 358 -8.79 -6.22 19.29
CA SER A 358 -9.27 -5.70 20.57
C SER A 358 -10.43 -6.52 21.14
N ALA A 359 -11.40 -6.91 20.31
CA ALA A 359 -12.52 -7.74 20.75
C ALA A 359 -12.06 -9.17 21.12
N VAL A 360 -11.12 -9.74 20.35
CA VAL A 360 -10.52 -11.05 20.66
C VAL A 360 -9.74 -10.99 21.97
N SER A 361 -8.94 -9.95 22.17
CA SER A 361 -8.17 -9.72 23.38
C SER A 361 -9.05 -9.51 24.61
N ALA A 362 -10.12 -8.72 24.47
CA ALA A 362 -11.08 -8.50 25.56
C ALA A 362 -11.78 -9.82 25.97
N ALA A 363 -12.19 -10.62 24.99
CA ALA A 363 -12.79 -11.93 25.26
C ALA A 363 -11.81 -12.90 25.93
N TYR A 364 -10.54 -12.88 25.51
CA TYR A 364 -9.49 -13.70 26.12
C TYR A 364 -9.23 -13.28 27.57
N ALA A 365 -9.06 -11.99 27.82
CA ALA A 365 -8.82 -11.45 29.17
C ALA A 365 -9.98 -11.72 30.14
N ALA A 366 -11.23 -11.65 29.66
CA ALA A 366 -12.41 -11.96 30.46
C ALA A 366 -12.52 -13.43 30.86
N ARG A 367 -12.04 -14.35 30.00
CA ARG A 367 -12.12 -15.80 30.23
C ARG A 367 -10.88 -16.35 30.95
N ASN A 368 -9.76 -15.65 30.88
CA ASN A 368 -8.48 -16.07 31.44
C ASN A 368 -7.85 -14.97 32.31
N PRO A 369 -8.52 -14.51 33.39
CA PRO A 369 -8.09 -13.36 34.19
C PRO A 369 -6.71 -13.53 34.82
N ASP A 370 -6.33 -14.77 35.18
CA ASP A 370 -5.04 -15.04 35.82
C ASP A 370 -3.85 -14.99 34.85
N ARG A 371 -4.12 -15.09 33.54
CA ARG A 371 -3.09 -15.14 32.49
C ARG A 371 -2.74 -13.77 31.91
N VAL A 372 -3.68 -12.81 31.94
CA VAL A 372 -3.49 -11.47 31.37
C VAL A 372 -3.04 -10.50 32.45
N SER A 373 -1.80 -10.02 32.36
CA SER A 373 -1.25 -9.05 33.32
C SER A 373 -1.74 -7.64 33.06
N HIS A 374 -1.76 -7.22 31.80
CA HIS A 374 -2.21 -5.92 31.32
C HIS A 374 -2.93 -6.09 29.99
N LEU A 375 -3.93 -5.26 29.73
CA LEU A 375 -4.68 -5.26 28.49
C LEU A 375 -4.60 -3.89 27.82
N VAL A 376 -4.01 -3.83 26.63
CA VAL A 376 -3.93 -2.62 25.79
C VAL A 376 -4.81 -2.82 24.56
N LEU A 377 -5.75 -1.91 24.34
CA LEU A 377 -6.70 -1.97 23.22
C LEU A 377 -6.63 -0.67 22.41
N SER A 378 -6.46 -0.75 21.09
CA SER A 378 -6.34 0.42 20.22
C SER A 378 -7.28 0.32 19.01
N GLY A 379 -8.07 1.38 18.76
CA GLY A 379 -9.01 1.43 17.64
C GLY A 379 -10.02 0.27 17.66
N GLY A 380 -10.38 -0.20 18.86
CA GLY A 380 -11.20 -1.38 19.06
C GLY A 380 -12.69 -1.11 19.17
N PHE A 381 -13.46 -2.19 19.23
CA PHE A 381 -14.91 -2.17 19.38
C PHE A 381 -15.40 -3.37 20.22
N ALA A 382 -16.54 -3.19 20.88
CA ALA A 382 -17.24 -4.27 21.60
C ALA A 382 -18.20 -5.03 20.68
N THR A 383 -18.72 -4.38 19.64
CA THR A 383 -19.68 -4.93 18.68
C THR A 383 -19.20 -4.72 17.25
N GLY A 384 -19.33 -5.73 16.42
CA GLY A 384 -19.07 -5.66 14.98
C GLY A 384 -20.12 -4.78 14.25
N SER A 385 -19.84 -4.50 12.96
CA SER A 385 -20.62 -3.53 12.17
C SER A 385 -22.09 -3.92 11.93
N LEU A 386 -22.45 -5.20 12.06
CA LEU A 386 -23.84 -5.68 11.86
C LEU A 386 -24.60 -5.90 13.16
N VAL A 387 -23.96 -5.83 14.32
CA VAL A 387 -24.64 -5.93 15.62
C VAL A 387 -25.39 -4.64 15.91
N ASP A 388 -26.71 -4.73 16.11
CA ASP A 388 -27.63 -3.60 16.33
C ASP A 388 -27.58 -2.53 15.21
N ALA A 389 -27.16 -2.93 14.01
CA ALA A 389 -26.96 -2.04 12.88
C ALA A 389 -28.29 -1.46 12.36
N SER A 390 -28.28 -0.17 12.01
CA SER A 390 -29.34 0.50 11.25
C SER A 390 -29.43 -0.06 9.82
N ASP A 391 -30.54 0.21 9.13
CA ASP A 391 -30.70 -0.18 7.73
C ASP A 391 -29.61 0.45 6.84
N GLN A 392 -29.22 1.70 7.10
CA GLN A 392 -28.14 2.38 6.38
C GLN A 392 -26.79 1.70 6.58
N GLU A 393 -26.45 1.27 7.79
CA GLU A 393 -25.22 0.54 8.08
C GLU A 393 -25.20 -0.83 7.41
N ARG A 394 -26.35 -1.52 7.36
CA ARG A 394 -26.49 -2.79 6.62
C ARG A 394 -26.31 -2.62 5.12
N GLU A 395 -26.91 -1.57 4.54
CA GLU A 395 -26.74 -1.23 3.13
C GLU A 395 -25.26 -0.90 2.80
N TYR A 396 -24.61 -0.12 3.65
CA TYR A 396 -23.19 0.20 3.50
C TYR A 396 -22.32 -1.06 3.55
N GLU A 397 -22.54 -1.94 4.55
CA GLU A 397 -21.79 -3.20 4.67
C GLU A 397 -22.00 -4.11 3.45
N MET A 398 -23.23 -4.19 2.93
CA MET A 398 -23.53 -4.93 1.71
C MET A 398 -22.80 -4.35 0.49
N ALA A 399 -22.82 -3.03 0.31
CA ALA A 399 -22.10 -2.36 -0.77
C ALA A 399 -20.59 -2.63 -0.71
N MET A 400 -19.99 -2.56 0.48
CA MET A 400 -18.58 -2.85 0.70
C MET A 400 -18.22 -4.29 0.35
N ARG A 401 -19.06 -5.27 0.70
CA ARG A 401 -18.86 -6.68 0.33
C ARG A 401 -18.94 -6.91 -1.18
N ILE A 402 -19.84 -6.21 -1.87
CA ILE A 402 -19.95 -6.27 -3.34
C ILE A 402 -18.66 -5.73 -3.98
N ILE A 403 -18.18 -4.58 -3.52
CA ILE A 403 -16.94 -3.97 -4.00
C ILE A 403 -15.75 -4.90 -3.75
N MET A 404 -15.62 -5.44 -2.55
CA MET A 404 -14.58 -6.41 -2.21
C MET A 404 -14.61 -7.62 -3.15
N ARG A 405 -15.77 -8.24 -3.34
CA ARG A 405 -15.92 -9.41 -4.22
C ARG A 405 -15.46 -9.12 -5.65
N ALA A 406 -15.80 -7.94 -6.16
CA ALA A 406 -15.52 -7.58 -7.55
C ALA A 406 -14.10 -7.07 -7.78
N GLN A 407 -13.45 -6.49 -6.76
CA GLN A 407 -12.27 -5.64 -6.95
C GLN A 407 -11.10 -5.97 -6.02
N TRP A 408 -11.25 -6.91 -5.07
CA TRP A 408 -10.16 -7.31 -4.19
C TRP A 408 -9.00 -7.89 -4.99
N GLY A 409 -7.83 -7.32 -4.84
CA GLY A 409 -6.65 -7.74 -5.60
C GLY A 409 -6.61 -7.28 -7.06
N ALA A 410 -7.64 -6.57 -7.57
CA ALA A 410 -7.62 -6.01 -8.90
C ALA A 410 -6.52 -4.94 -9.06
N ASP A 411 -6.04 -4.76 -10.30
CA ASP A 411 -4.98 -3.79 -10.59
C ASP A 411 -5.43 -2.33 -10.47
N ASN A 412 -6.74 -2.06 -10.44
CA ASN A 412 -7.26 -0.71 -10.29
C ASN A 412 -7.01 -0.17 -8.87
N PRO A 413 -6.14 0.83 -8.68
CA PRO A 413 -5.80 1.37 -7.37
C PRO A 413 -6.98 2.09 -6.69
N ALA A 414 -7.96 2.59 -7.45
CA ALA A 414 -9.08 3.36 -6.91
C ALA A 414 -9.92 2.56 -5.90
N HIS A 415 -10.11 1.27 -6.13
CA HIS A 415 -10.89 0.41 -5.23
C HIS A 415 -10.11 0.05 -3.96
N ARG A 416 -8.80 -0.18 -4.08
CA ARG A 416 -7.94 -0.40 -2.92
C ARG A 416 -7.83 0.86 -2.07
N GLN A 417 -7.76 2.02 -2.71
CA GLN A 417 -7.68 3.32 -2.05
C GLN A 417 -8.91 3.61 -1.17
N LEU A 418 -10.09 3.10 -1.53
CA LEU A 418 -11.29 3.23 -0.72
C LEU A 418 -11.09 2.66 0.70
N PHE A 419 -10.52 1.45 0.80
CA PHE A 419 -10.21 0.82 2.08
C PHE A 419 -9.05 1.53 2.78
N THR A 420 -7.98 1.78 2.05
CA THR A 420 -6.79 2.46 2.59
C THR A 420 -7.15 3.81 3.20
N SER A 421 -8.01 4.60 2.55
CA SER A 421 -8.45 5.90 3.05
C SER A 421 -9.30 5.81 4.32
N SER A 422 -9.94 4.67 4.60
CA SER A 422 -10.66 4.47 5.86
C SER A 422 -9.73 4.16 7.02
N PHE A 423 -8.56 3.56 6.75
CA PHE A 423 -7.61 3.15 7.78
C PHE A 423 -6.51 4.19 8.05
N ILE A 424 -6.02 4.84 7.00
CA ILE A 424 -4.88 5.77 7.09
C ILE A 424 -5.10 6.99 6.16
N PRO A 425 -6.15 7.81 6.39
CA PRO A 425 -6.50 8.91 5.48
C PRO A 425 -5.41 9.97 5.34
N ASN A 426 -4.65 10.23 6.41
CA ASN A 426 -3.60 11.27 6.46
C ASN A 426 -2.20 10.70 6.17
N ALA A 427 -2.10 9.46 5.71
CA ALA A 427 -0.83 8.82 5.43
C ALA A 427 -0.19 9.33 4.12
N THR A 428 1.12 9.20 4.00
CA THR A 428 1.84 9.52 2.77
C THR A 428 1.45 8.56 1.64
N LEU A 429 1.75 8.95 0.41
CA LEU A 429 1.52 8.09 -0.76
C LEU A 429 2.25 6.73 -0.64
N GLU A 430 3.40 6.69 0.01
CA GLU A 430 4.16 5.46 0.27
C GLU A 430 3.40 4.53 1.21
N HIS A 431 2.89 5.03 2.34
CA HIS A 431 2.05 4.28 3.28
C HIS A 431 0.80 3.73 2.61
N MET A 432 0.09 4.57 1.84
CA MET A 432 -1.12 4.18 1.11
C MET A 432 -0.84 3.08 0.08
N LYS A 433 0.26 3.21 -0.65
CA LYS A 433 0.68 2.23 -1.65
C LYS A 433 1.00 0.89 -0.98
N TRP A 434 1.74 0.93 0.11
CA TRP A 434 2.07 -0.27 0.88
C TRP A 434 0.80 -0.96 1.41
N PHE A 435 -0.15 -0.20 1.99
CA PHE A 435 -1.40 -0.75 2.51
C PHE A 435 -2.30 -1.32 1.40
N ASN A 436 -2.28 -0.72 0.21
CA ASN A 436 -2.92 -1.28 -0.98
C ASN A 436 -2.30 -2.62 -1.40
N ASP A 437 -0.97 -2.75 -1.29
CA ASP A 437 -0.28 -4.00 -1.62
C ASP A 437 -0.51 -5.07 -0.55
N LEU A 438 -0.59 -4.70 0.74
CA LEU A 438 -0.96 -5.59 1.84
C LEU A 438 -2.27 -6.34 1.55
N GLN A 439 -3.31 -5.66 1.06
CA GLN A 439 -4.59 -6.27 0.72
C GLN A 439 -4.45 -7.45 -0.26
N ARG A 440 -3.54 -7.34 -1.22
CA ARG A 440 -3.29 -8.40 -2.22
C ARG A 440 -2.44 -9.55 -1.67
N MET A 441 -1.51 -9.21 -0.78
CA MET A 441 -0.51 -10.16 -0.27
C MET A 441 -1.08 -11.05 0.83
N THR A 442 -2.09 -10.58 1.56
CA THR A 442 -2.53 -11.22 2.80
C THR A 442 -3.70 -12.17 2.64
N ALA A 443 -4.63 -11.93 1.73
CA ALA A 443 -5.83 -12.75 1.60
C ALA A 443 -6.36 -12.80 0.16
N SER A 444 -6.98 -13.93 -0.21
CA SER A 444 -7.79 -14.03 -1.43
C SER A 444 -9.07 -13.20 -1.29
N PRO A 445 -9.76 -12.84 -2.39
CA PRO A 445 -11.05 -12.15 -2.33
C PRO A 445 -12.08 -12.86 -1.44
N ASP A 446 -12.17 -14.18 -1.55
CA ASP A 446 -13.11 -14.98 -0.77
C ASP A 446 -12.74 -14.98 0.72
N ASN A 447 -11.46 -15.13 1.06
CA ASN A 447 -10.99 -15.09 2.43
C ASN A 447 -11.16 -13.69 3.04
N ALA A 448 -10.88 -12.62 2.31
CA ALA A 448 -11.12 -11.26 2.78
C ALA A 448 -12.60 -11.02 3.12
N LEU A 449 -13.52 -11.55 2.31
CA LEU A 449 -14.96 -11.51 2.57
C LEU A 449 -15.37 -12.34 3.79
N ARG A 450 -14.82 -13.53 3.95
CA ARG A 450 -15.09 -14.40 5.13
C ARG A 450 -14.60 -13.74 6.42
N LEU A 451 -13.38 -13.20 6.41
CA LEU A 451 -12.80 -12.48 7.55
C LEU A 451 -13.64 -11.25 7.91
N ARG A 452 -14.09 -10.46 6.90
CA ARG A 452 -14.96 -9.31 7.12
C ARG A 452 -16.32 -9.74 7.70
N ALA A 453 -16.93 -10.79 7.16
CA ALA A 453 -18.20 -11.31 7.65
C ALA A 453 -18.10 -11.74 9.11
N ALA A 454 -17.10 -12.54 9.46
CA ALA A 454 -16.87 -12.98 10.83
C ALA A 454 -16.60 -11.83 11.81
N THR A 455 -15.97 -10.74 11.33
CA THR A 455 -15.72 -9.53 12.14
C THR A 455 -16.98 -8.72 12.37
N ALA A 456 -17.89 -8.66 11.38
CA ALA A 456 -19.11 -7.85 11.45
C ALA A 456 -20.12 -8.34 12.49
N ASP A 457 -20.08 -9.62 12.85
CA ASP A 457 -21.02 -10.26 13.77
C ASP A 457 -20.47 -10.42 15.21
N ILE A 458 -19.27 -9.90 15.50
CA ILE A 458 -18.66 -9.99 16.85
C ILE A 458 -19.52 -9.22 17.86
N ASP A 459 -19.80 -9.82 19.00
CA ASP A 459 -20.36 -9.17 20.19
C ASP A 459 -19.69 -9.71 21.46
N VAL A 460 -18.96 -8.84 22.15
CA VAL A 460 -18.26 -9.18 23.39
C VAL A 460 -18.76 -8.37 24.59
N ARG A 461 -19.88 -7.65 24.47
CA ARG A 461 -20.41 -6.78 25.53
C ARG A 461 -20.60 -7.49 26.86
N GLU A 462 -21.12 -8.73 26.84
CA GLU A 462 -21.36 -9.52 28.05
C GLU A 462 -20.07 -10.00 28.75
N LEU A 463 -18.93 -9.93 28.05
CA LEU A 463 -17.62 -10.32 28.57
C LEU A 463 -16.89 -9.15 29.22
N LEU A 464 -17.11 -7.91 28.75
CA LEU A 464 -16.37 -6.74 29.23
C LEU A 464 -16.40 -6.54 30.74
N PRO A 465 -17.56 -6.68 31.45
CA PRO A 465 -17.60 -6.55 32.90
C PRO A 465 -16.81 -7.61 33.67
N LYS A 466 -16.38 -8.69 33.02
CA LYS A 466 -15.61 -9.80 33.62
C LYS A 466 -14.10 -9.62 33.53
N ILE A 467 -13.64 -8.59 32.80
CA ILE A 467 -12.21 -8.30 32.66
C ILE A 467 -11.66 -7.78 33.99
N GLN A 468 -10.64 -8.45 34.51
CA GLN A 468 -9.98 -8.11 35.76
C GLN A 468 -8.63 -7.44 35.55
N ALA A 469 -7.99 -7.66 34.39
CA ALA A 469 -6.71 -7.07 34.06
C ALA A 469 -6.80 -5.53 34.00
N PRO A 470 -5.81 -4.78 34.53
CA PRO A 470 -5.67 -3.36 34.22
C PRO A 470 -5.78 -3.15 32.72
N THR A 471 -6.59 -2.16 32.32
CA THR A 471 -6.92 -1.99 30.90
C THR A 471 -6.69 -0.55 30.46
N LEU A 472 -5.98 -0.39 29.34
CA LEU A 472 -5.73 0.89 28.67
C LEU A 472 -6.34 0.83 27.27
N VAL A 473 -7.25 1.77 26.96
CA VAL A 473 -7.95 1.83 25.68
C VAL A 473 -7.58 3.13 24.97
N PHE A 474 -7.09 3.02 23.76
CA PHE A 474 -6.79 4.14 22.86
C PHE A 474 -7.81 4.20 21.72
N HIS A 475 -8.17 5.41 21.35
CA HIS A 475 -8.95 5.63 20.12
C HIS A 475 -8.62 6.96 19.46
N ALA A 476 -8.41 6.95 18.16
CA ALA A 476 -8.22 8.17 17.37
C ALA A 476 -9.57 8.88 17.22
N ARG A 477 -9.59 10.22 17.38
CA ARG A 477 -10.81 11.01 17.36
C ARG A 477 -11.52 10.96 16.00
N GLY A 478 -10.76 10.97 14.91
CA GLY A 478 -11.26 10.96 13.54
C GLY A 478 -11.18 9.61 12.84
N ASP A 479 -11.11 8.50 13.60
CA ASP A 479 -11.02 7.14 13.05
C ASP A 479 -12.18 6.83 12.10
N GLY A 480 -11.85 6.64 10.82
CA GLY A 480 -12.82 6.34 9.75
C GLY A 480 -13.15 4.85 9.58
N ALA A 481 -12.38 3.95 10.22
CA ALA A 481 -12.60 2.50 10.14
C ALA A 481 -13.47 1.98 11.30
N VAL A 482 -13.24 2.51 12.51
CA VAL A 482 -14.02 2.21 13.71
C VAL A 482 -14.36 3.53 14.40
N SER A 483 -15.65 3.87 14.53
CA SER A 483 -16.02 5.16 15.09
C SER A 483 -15.59 5.33 16.54
N TYR A 484 -15.30 6.57 16.91
CA TYR A 484 -14.86 6.96 18.25
C TYR A 484 -15.83 6.49 19.34
N GLU A 485 -17.15 6.54 19.08
CA GLU A 485 -18.20 6.10 19.99
C GLU A 485 -18.10 4.59 20.31
N ARG A 486 -17.65 3.78 19.35
CA ARG A 486 -17.42 2.34 19.56
C ARG A 486 -16.24 2.08 20.49
N GLY A 487 -15.19 2.91 20.41
CA GLY A 487 -14.08 2.90 21.35
C GLY A 487 -14.50 3.30 22.77
N LEU A 488 -15.30 4.35 22.91
CA LEU A 488 -15.88 4.76 24.19
C LEU A 488 -16.78 3.68 24.78
N ALA A 489 -17.62 3.02 23.96
CA ALA A 489 -18.47 1.92 24.41
C ALA A 489 -17.63 0.72 24.91
N LEU A 490 -16.55 0.39 24.20
CA LEU A 490 -15.61 -0.65 24.64
C LEU A 490 -15.00 -0.32 26.01
N ALA A 491 -14.44 0.88 26.16
CA ALA A 491 -13.82 1.31 27.41
C ALA A 491 -14.79 1.37 28.58
N SER A 492 -15.98 1.93 28.36
CA SER A 492 -17.00 2.07 29.41
C SER A 492 -17.59 0.73 29.89
N GLY A 493 -17.49 -0.31 29.07
CA GLY A 493 -17.92 -1.66 29.43
C GLY A 493 -16.92 -2.41 30.32
N ILE A 494 -15.66 -1.96 30.41
CA ILE A 494 -14.58 -2.62 31.15
C ILE A 494 -14.37 -1.92 32.50
N PRO A 495 -14.41 -2.64 33.63
CA PRO A 495 -14.18 -2.06 34.95
C PRO A 495 -12.80 -1.40 35.04
N ASN A 496 -12.77 -0.16 35.50
CA ASN A 496 -11.53 0.62 35.72
C ASN A 496 -10.63 0.79 34.49
N ALA A 497 -11.16 0.67 33.28
CA ALA A 497 -10.40 0.96 32.06
C ALA A 497 -10.05 2.45 31.98
N ARG A 498 -8.80 2.74 31.64
CA ARG A 498 -8.35 4.09 31.30
C ARG A 498 -8.53 4.30 29.81
N PHE A 499 -9.18 5.40 29.42
CA PHE A 499 -9.40 5.76 28.02
C PHE A 499 -8.54 6.94 27.63
N VAL A 500 -7.79 6.81 26.53
CA VAL A 500 -6.93 7.86 25.98
C VAL A 500 -7.41 8.20 24.57
N THR A 501 -7.78 9.45 24.36
CA THR A 501 -8.15 9.98 23.05
C THR A 501 -6.89 10.44 22.33
N LEU A 502 -6.66 9.91 21.15
CA LEU A 502 -5.55 10.33 20.28
C LEU A 502 -6.02 11.38 19.28
N ASP A 503 -5.23 12.44 19.12
CA ASP A 503 -5.49 13.48 18.11
C ASP A 503 -4.96 13.03 16.75
N SER A 504 -5.74 12.15 16.13
CA SER A 504 -5.45 11.54 14.82
C SER A 504 -6.74 11.18 14.11
N ASP A 505 -6.71 11.13 12.78
CA ASP A 505 -7.76 10.56 11.93
C ASP A 505 -7.38 9.13 11.48
N ASN A 506 -6.15 8.70 11.73
CA ASN A 506 -5.67 7.39 11.32
C ASN A 506 -6.12 6.30 12.32
N HIS A 507 -6.76 5.25 11.80
CA HIS A 507 -7.06 4.03 12.56
C HIS A 507 -5.78 3.29 12.99
N LEU A 508 -4.78 3.30 12.12
CA LEU A 508 -3.44 2.77 12.36
C LEU A 508 -2.47 3.95 12.44
N LEU A 509 -1.90 4.17 13.62
CA LEU A 509 -0.96 5.27 13.82
C LEU A 509 0.30 5.08 12.97
N ILE A 510 0.73 6.15 12.32
CA ILE A 510 1.98 6.18 11.55
C ILE A 510 3.10 6.86 12.33
N GLU A 511 4.37 6.53 12.00
CA GLU A 511 5.55 6.96 12.77
C GLU A 511 5.68 8.49 12.88
N ASP A 512 5.33 9.22 11.81
CA ASP A 512 5.55 10.67 11.69
C ASP A 512 4.39 11.52 12.25
N GLU A 513 3.30 10.90 12.77
CA GLU A 513 2.19 11.69 13.31
C GLU A 513 2.37 12.05 14.79
N PRO A 514 1.85 13.21 15.24
CA PRO A 514 2.02 13.68 16.63
C PRO A 514 1.44 12.74 17.69
N ALA A 515 0.41 11.96 17.37
CA ALA A 515 -0.22 11.01 18.27
C ALA A 515 0.65 9.76 18.57
N TRP A 516 1.64 9.46 17.73
CA TRP A 516 2.49 8.28 17.90
C TRP A 516 3.37 8.33 19.17
N PRO A 517 4.15 9.40 19.44
CA PRO A 517 4.92 9.49 20.69
C PRO A 517 4.04 9.38 21.93
N GLU A 518 2.87 10.04 21.95
CA GLU A 518 1.92 9.98 23.07
C GLU A 518 1.45 8.54 23.31
N PHE A 519 1.04 7.85 22.23
CA PHE A 519 0.64 6.44 22.31
C PHE A 519 1.76 5.56 22.88
N LEU A 520 2.98 5.72 22.39
CA LEU A 520 4.11 4.88 22.81
C LEU A 520 4.49 5.10 24.26
N ASP A 521 4.53 6.36 24.70
CA ASP A 521 4.87 6.72 26.08
C ASP A 521 3.82 6.20 27.07
N GLU A 522 2.53 6.33 26.76
CA GLU A 522 1.43 5.80 27.56
C GLU A 522 1.45 4.28 27.64
N VAL A 523 1.71 3.58 26.53
CA VAL A 523 1.84 2.10 26.52
C VAL A 523 3.01 1.65 27.38
N ARG A 524 4.18 2.28 27.24
CA ARG A 524 5.37 1.93 28.02
C ARG A 524 5.17 2.15 29.52
N HIS A 525 4.59 3.30 29.88
CA HIS A 525 4.30 3.61 31.27
C HIS A 525 3.33 2.58 31.87
N PHE A 526 2.26 2.30 31.15
CA PHE A 526 1.24 1.35 31.60
C PHE A 526 1.74 -0.08 31.75
N LEU A 527 2.60 -0.55 30.82
CA LEU A 527 3.16 -1.91 30.89
C LEU A 527 4.28 -2.04 31.95
N ALA A 528 4.79 -0.93 32.47
CA ALA A 528 5.79 -0.90 33.56
C ALA A 528 5.16 -0.85 34.96
N GLU A 529 3.84 -0.59 35.11
CA GLU A 529 3.08 -0.65 36.34
C GLU A 529 2.90 -2.11 36.83
#